data_7175b501a4b0b7d54dca3fc3a7ff5ff5
#
_entry.id   7175b501a4b0b7d54dca3fc3a7ff5ff5
#
_cell.length_a   1.000
_cell.length_b   1.000
_cell.length_c   1.000
_cell.angle_alpha   90.00
_cell.angle_beta   90.00
_cell.angle_gamma   90.00
#
_symmetry.space_group_name_H-M   'P 1'
#
loop_
_entity.id
_entity.type
_entity.pdbx_description
1 polymer ?
#
loop_
_entity_poly.entity_id
_entity_poly.type
_entity_poly.pdbx_seq_one_letter_code
_entity_poly.pdbx_strand_id
1 'polypeptide(L)'
;MKGEYSIKLGYCDNASALFDVNGLGSYWSLGNGNMQEFITQMDNREYMTVIYHGLDDRASLLSLLSTKYYLSEKGSKQAIPYGFEKIKQIRKSAPYEYSDKNSRLYQSTKYNLYQNQYALPLGYTYDNVISRQSFDQYNSVEKEDILLKSAVVEEEDVKDMDAIENGQLIETTDVTTNTEEPDYQIECREGITFKENTFYVKQPNAQVYVSCKNQKNTELYVYLKGFQYTTSNPLNGLENSMKGLSRLDQKIITDKYKDWTSPYAIHLMFDTKTAHKRMITYREDTQLYTGRENFVINLGYDDKERNGFYITFGNEGIYHLDELKVIEKSFNHYGEEINNLKAVSLTDISLTDNTVSGQIDTDKSKLLCFSIPYNRGWSLYIDGRKSEVLKVNMVFLGAVIEPGEHTVVLKYQTPGLKWGLICSGIGIFMLLVIALVFQRKNPQNPILKKNT
;
A
#
# COMPACT_ATOMS: atom_id res chain seq x y z
N MET A 1 -1.95 -8.21 -21.55
CA MET A 1 -2.47 -8.35 -20.18
C MET A 1 -3.22 -7.10 -19.71
N LYS A 2 -3.87 -6.37 -20.62
CA LYS A 2 -4.95 -5.47 -20.26
C LYS A 2 -6.14 -6.34 -19.87
N GLY A 3 -6.54 -6.33 -18.62
CA GLY A 3 -7.63 -7.17 -18.13
C GLY A 3 -8.00 -6.83 -16.70
N GLU A 4 -9.00 -7.53 -16.21
CA GLU A 4 -9.58 -7.39 -14.88
C GLU A 4 -8.63 -7.64 -13.71
N TYR A 5 -7.41 -8.13 -13.97
CA TYR A 5 -6.46 -8.53 -12.93
C TYR A 5 -5.21 -7.67 -12.92
N SER A 6 -4.62 -7.51 -11.75
CA SER A 6 -3.36 -6.80 -11.55
C SER A 6 -2.15 -7.73 -11.47
N ILE A 7 -0.96 -7.17 -11.62
CA ILE A 7 0.32 -7.85 -11.45
C ILE A 7 1.19 -7.12 -10.44
N LYS A 8 1.81 -7.85 -9.53
CA LYS A 8 2.89 -7.35 -8.70
C LYS A 8 4.21 -7.50 -9.45
N LEU A 9 4.77 -6.38 -9.89
CA LEU A 9 6.11 -6.29 -10.45
C LEU A 9 7.08 -5.93 -9.34
N GLY A 10 8.14 -6.73 -9.15
CA GLY A 10 9.16 -6.41 -8.16
C GLY A 10 9.95 -5.13 -8.53
N TYR A 11 10.31 -4.33 -7.57
CA TYR A 11 11.28 -3.22 -7.56
C TYR A 11 11.24 -2.14 -8.66
N CYS A 12 10.27 -2.09 -9.53
CA CYS A 12 10.21 -1.07 -10.59
C CYS A 12 8.94 -0.25 -10.40
N ASP A 13 9.08 0.93 -9.82
CA ASP A 13 7.98 1.88 -9.70
C ASP A 13 7.48 2.26 -11.10
N ASN A 14 6.17 2.36 -11.25
CA ASN A 14 5.52 2.71 -12.52
C ASN A 14 5.80 1.76 -13.70
N ALA A 15 6.37 0.59 -13.47
CA ALA A 15 6.60 -0.40 -14.53
C ALA A 15 5.31 -0.83 -15.21
N SER A 16 4.20 -0.83 -14.49
CA SER A 16 2.87 -1.12 -15.03
C SER A 16 2.48 -0.17 -16.16
N ALA A 17 2.76 1.12 -16.02
CA ALA A 17 2.50 2.12 -17.06
C ALA A 17 3.37 1.90 -18.31
N LEU A 18 4.64 1.46 -18.13
CA LEU A 18 5.56 1.18 -19.23
C LEU A 18 5.17 -0.09 -20.01
N PHE A 19 4.61 -1.08 -19.31
CA PHE A 19 4.27 -2.38 -19.92
C PHE A 19 2.79 -2.52 -20.25
N ASP A 20 2.01 -1.45 -20.06
CA ASP A 20 0.56 -1.43 -20.33
C ASP A 20 -0.19 -2.58 -19.60
N VAL A 21 0.10 -2.71 -18.31
CA VAL A 21 -0.53 -3.70 -17.41
C VAL A 21 -1.01 -3.02 -16.13
N ASN A 22 -2.03 -3.57 -15.50
CA ASN A 22 -2.45 -3.11 -14.18
C ASN A 22 -1.43 -3.58 -13.15
N GLY A 23 -0.85 -2.68 -12.37
CA GLY A 23 0.19 -3.01 -11.40
C GLY A 23 -0.01 -2.37 -10.06
N LEU A 24 0.56 -2.97 -9.01
CA LEU A 24 0.48 -2.49 -7.64
C LEU A 24 1.62 -1.55 -7.25
N GLY A 25 2.70 -1.49 -8.03
CA GLY A 25 3.84 -0.61 -7.78
C GLY A 25 3.64 0.75 -8.43
N SER A 26 3.72 1.82 -7.64
CA SER A 26 3.57 3.18 -8.13
C SER A 26 4.41 4.17 -7.33
N TYR A 27 5.04 5.11 -8.04
CA TYR A 27 5.59 6.33 -7.49
C TYR A 27 4.87 7.51 -8.14
N TRP A 28 4.09 8.25 -7.36
CA TRP A 28 3.31 9.39 -7.85
C TRP A 28 3.16 10.47 -6.80
N SER A 29 3.69 11.65 -7.06
CA SER A 29 3.68 12.79 -6.12
C SER A 29 2.27 13.31 -5.77
N LEU A 30 1.27 13.00 -6.58
CA LEU A 30 -0.14 13.34 -6.36
C LEU A 30 -0.93 12.05 -6.06
N GLY A 31 -0.53 11.32 -5.02
CA GLY A 31 -1.16 10.06 -4.63
C GLY A 31 -2.64 10.20 -4.27
N ASN A 32 -3.38 9.10 -4.40
CA ASN A 32 -4.76 9.01 -3.94
C ASN A 32 -4.81 8.95 -2.41
N GLY A 33 -5.49 9.91 -1.76
CA GLY A 33 -5.59 10.01 -0.29
C GLY A 33 -6.26 8.79 0.35
N ASN A 34 -7.26 8.17 -0.31
CA ASN A 34 -7.90 6.96 0.21
C ASN A 34 -6.95 5.76 0.19
N MET A 35 -6.06 5.66 -0.81
CA MET A 35 -5.02 4.63 -0.83
C MET A 35 -4.03 4.83 0.33
N GLN A 36 -3.67 6.08 0.63
CA GLN A 36 -2.81 6.40 1.77
C GLN A 36 -3.48 6.04 3.10
N GLU A 37 -4.76 6.37 3.24
CA GLU A 37 -5.55 5.98 4.40
C GLU A 37 -5.52 4.46 4.58
N PHE A 38 -5.80 3.70 3.52
CA PHE A 38 -5.78 2.23 3.55
C PHE A 38 -4.41 1.67 3.97
N ILE A 39 -3.32 2.16 3.36
CA ILE A 39 -1.95 1.75 3.70
C ILE A 39 -1.63 2.04 5.18
N THR A 40 -2.07 3.19 5.68
CA THR A 40 -1.86 3.59 7.08
C THR A 40 -2.69 2.72 8.02
N GLN A 41 -3.95 2.47 7.72
CA GLN A 41 -4.85 1.63 8.52
C GLN A 41 -4.41 0.16 8.57
N MET A 42 -3.70 -0.29 7.54
CA MET A 42 -3.12 -1.62 7.49
C MET A 42 -1.69 -1.66 8.09
N ASP A 43 -1.23 -0.59 8.73
CA ASP A 43 0.11 -0.43 9.34
C ASP A 43 1.23 -0.93 8.42
N ASN A 44 1.06 -0.74 7.11
CA ASN A 44 2.01 -1.23 6.14
C ASN A 44 3.38 -0.57 6.35
N ARG A 45 4.46 -1.34 6.21
CA ARG A 45 5.85 -0.88 6.46
C ARG A 45 6.38 0.16 5.47
N GLU A 46 5.62 0.55 4.46
CA GLU A 46 6.03 1.59 3.51
C GLU A 46 6.22 2.93 4.21
N TYR A 47 7.31 3.62 3.88
CA TYR A 47 7.79 4.80 4.59
C TYR A 47 7.44 6.13 3.91
N MET A 48 6.97 6.10 2.67
CA MET A 48 6.60 7.30 1.91
C MET A 48 5.14 7.25 1.47
N THR A 49 4.49 8.39 1.54
CA THR A 49 3.08 8.56 1.14
C THR A 49 2.85 8.52 -0.37
N VAL A 50 3.90 8.53 -1.16
CA VAL A 50 3.86 8.62 -2.63
C VAL A 50 4.37 7.36 -3.32
N ILE A 51 4.81 6.35 -2.55
CA ILE A 51 5.36 5.09 -3.08
C ILE A 51 4.53 3.92 -2.56
N TYR A 52 4.10 3.06 -3.47
CA TYR A 52 3.37 1.83 -3.18
C TYR A 52 4.14 0.63 -3.72
N HIS A 53 4.46 -0.34 -2.88
CA HIS A 53 5.23 -1.52 -3.27
C HIS A 53 4.45 -2.85 -3.13
N GLY A 54 3.11 -2.80 -3.12
CA GLY A 54 2.28 -3.99 -3.10
C GLY A 54 2.01 -4.56 -1.73
N LEU A 55 1.78 -3.70 -0.74
CA LEU A 55 1.25 -4.04 0.57
C LEU A 55 2.01 -5.17 1.30
N ASP A 56 3.33 -5.13 1.22
CA ASP A 56 4.28 -6.05 1.88
C ASP A 56 4.06 -7.54 1.55
N ASP A 57 3.56 -7.83 0.36
CA ASP A 57 3.32 -9.21 -0.11
C ASP A 57 2.30 -10.00 0.75
N ARG A 58 1.39 -9.33 1.45
CA ARG A 58 0.35 -9.92 2.31
C ARG A 58 -0.70 -10.61 1.43
N ALA A 59 -0.83 -11.93 1.55
CA ALA A 59 -1.60 -12.76 0.61
C ALA A 59 -3.07 -12.33 0.48
N SER A 60 -3.74 -12.02 1.60
CA SER A 60 -5.14 -11.59 1.61
C SER A 60 -5.34 -10.27 0.88
N LEU A 61 -4.48 -9.28 1.15
CA LEU A 61 -4.56 -7.97 0.51
C LEU A 61 -4.29 -8.07 -0.99
N LEU A 62 -3.34 -8.90 -1.42
CA LEU A 62 -3.08 -9.14 -2.83
C LEU A 62 -4.29 -9.75 -3.54
N SER A 63 -5.01 -10.68 -2.90
CA SER A 63 -6.20 -11.29 -3.47
C SER A 63 -7.35 -10.29 -3.59
N LEU A 64 -7.61 -9.47 -2.55
CA LEU A 64 -8.60 -8.39 -2.55
C LEU A 64 -8.32 -7.31 -3.61
N LEU A 65 -7.04 -7.06 -3.93
CA LEU A 65 -6.59 -6.15 -4.99
C LEU A 65 -6.58 -6.80 -6.38
N SER A 66 -7.25 -7.93 -6.57
CA SER A 66 -7.30 -8.66 -7.85
C SER A 66 -5.91 -8.98 -8.42
N THR A 67 -4.93 -9.26 -7.55
CA THR A 67 -3.56 -9.56 -7.98
C THR A 67 -3.46 -11.01 -8.41
N LYS A 68 -3.42 -11.23 -9.72
CA LYS A 68 -3.36 -12.57 -10.31
C LYS A 68 -1.93 -13.05 -10.57
N TYR A 69 -1.01 -12.15 -10.83
CA TYR A 69 0.35 -12.50 -11.17
C TYR A 69 1.36 -11.83 -10.26
N TYR A 70 2.44 -12.53 -9.99
CA TYR A 70 3.55 -12.08 -9.18
C TYR A 70 4.86 -12.39 -9.87
N LEU A 71 5.69 -11.38 -10.07
CA LEU A 71 7.01 -11.52 -10.70
C LEU A 71 8.09 -11.32 -9.63
N SER A 72 8.83 -12.38 -9.34
CA SER A 72 9.94 -12.35 -8.38
C SER A 72 11.27 -12.62 -9.07
N GLU A 73 12.30 -11.90 -8.70
CA GLU A 73 13.65 -12.14 -9.18
C GLU A 73 14.17 -13.49 -8.64
N LYS A 74 14.80 -14.30 -9.51
CA LYS A 74 15.36 -15.58 -9.10
C LYS A 74 16.55 -15.38 -8.15
N GLY A 75 16.45 -15.96 -6.97
CA GLY A 75 17.49 -15.85 -5.93
C GLY A 75 17.28 -14.71 -4.95
N SER A 76 16.23 -13.88 -5.14
CA SER A 76 15.79 -12.96 -4.09
C SER A 76 15.29 -13.75 -2.88
N LYS A 77 15.66 -13.31 -1.68
CA LYS A 77 15.10 -13.82 -0.43
C LYS A 77 13.73 -13.16 -0.17
N GLN A 78 12.79 -13.40 -1.08
CA GLN A 78 11.45 -12.87 -0.99
C GLN A 78 10.49 -14.05 -0.86
N ALA A 79 9.83 -14.15 0.28
CA ALA A 79 8.80 -15.17 0.49
C ALA A 79 7.71 -15.00 -0.56
N ILE A 80 7.29 -16.10 -1.16
CA ILE A 80 6.17 -16.11 -2.09
C ILE A 80 4.90 -16.17 -1.27
N PRO A 81 3.93 -15.26 -1.49
CA PRO A 81 2.69 -15.24 -0.74
C PRO A 81 1.89 -16.53 -0.89
N TYR A 82 1.07 -16.87 0.10
CA TYR A 82 0.20 -18.03 0.04
C TYR A 82 -0.68 -18.01 -1.21
N GLY A 83 -0.88 -19.17 -1.82
CA GLY A 83 -1.71 -19.34 -3.01
C GLY A 83 -1.07 -18.95 -4.33
N PHE A 84 0.17 -18.45 -4.32
CA PHE A 84 0.91 -18.15 -5.55
C PHE A 84 1.74 -19.35 -6.01
N GLU A 85 1.37 -19.93 -7.15
CA GLU A 85 2.06 -21.06 -7.75
C GLU A 85 2.92 -20.65 -8.94
N LYS A 86 4.11 -21.21 -9.03
CA LYS A 86 5.04 -20.92 -10.10
C LYS A 86 4.55 -21.50 -11.43
N ILE A 87 4.33 -20.65 -12.42
CA ILE A 87 3.90 -21.07 -13.77
C ILE A 87 4.99 -21.00 -14.82
N LYS A 88 5.94 -20.06 -14.70
CA LYS A 88 6.97 -19.86 -15.73
C LYS A 88 8.22 -19.19 -15.19
N GLN A 89 9.39 -19.51 -15.78
CA GLN A 89 10.60 -18.73 -15.63
C GLN A 89 10.81 -17.85 -16.86
N ILE A 90 10.99 -16.55 -16.66
CA ILE A 90 11.20 -15.56 -17.71
C ILE A 90 12.67 -15.10 -17.65
N ARG A 91 13.31 -14.96 -18.81
CA ARG A 91 14.60 -14.28 -18.94
C ARG A 91 14.36 -12.89 -19.51
N LYS A 92 14.90 -11.87 -18.87
CA LYS A 92 14.99 -10.55 -19.48
C LYS A 92 16.18 -10.59 -20.46
N SER A 93 15.94 -10.56 -21.76
CA SER A 93 16.96 -10.14 -22.71
C SER A 93 17.05 -8.62 -22.61
N ALA A 94 18.24 -8.07 -22.39
CA ALA A 94 18.44 -6.63 -22.40
C ALA A 94 18.06 -6.08 -23.77
N PRO A 95 17.11 -5.12 -23.87
CA PRO A 95 16.66 -4.62 -25.19
C PRO A 95 17.63 -3.65 -25.84
N TYR A 96 18.75 -3.32 -25.21
CA TYR A 96 19.77 -2.40 -25.75
C TYR A 96 21.17 -3.00 -25.60
N GLU A 97 21.94 -2.97 -26.67
CA GLU A 97 23.38 -3.17 -26.66
C GLU A 97 24.05 -2.00 -25.92
N TYR A 98 24.08 -2.06 -24.60
CA TYR A 98 25.02 -1.23 -23.85
C TYR A 98 26.40 -1.84 -24.01
N SER A 99 27.34 -1.04 -24.53
CA SER A 99 28.70 -1.46 -24.86
C SER A 99 29.57 -1.85 -23.65
N ASP A 100 29.10 -1.66 -22.43
CA ASP A 100 29.83 -2.01 -21.22
C ASP A 100 29.27 -3.28 -20.58
N LYS A 101 29.92 -4.42 -20.88
CA LYS A 101 29.62 -5.72 -20.34
C LYS A 101 29.78 -5.84 -18.81
N ASN A 102 30.38 -4.86 -18.16
CA ASN A 102 30.64 -4.82 -16.72
C ASN A 102 29.58 -4.00 -15.95
N SER A 103 28.66 -3.34 -16.62
CA SER A 103 27.59 -2.62 -15.93
C SER A 103 26.61 -3.60 -15.28
N ARG A 104 26.17 -3.30 -14.05
CA ARG A 104 25.14 -4.08 -13.35
C ARG A 104 23.83 -4.21 -14.15
N LEU A 105 23.60 -3.36 -15.13
CA LEU A 105 22.48 -3.39 -16.06
C LEU A 105 22.58 -4.52 -17.10
N TYR A 106 23.75 -5.12 -17.29
CA TYR A 106 24.01 -6.17 -18.28
C TYR A 106 23.79 -7.59 -17.73
N GLN A 107 23.58 -7.77 -16.44
CA GLN A 107 23.31 -9.10 -15.89
C GLN A 107 21.91 -9.54 -16.33
N SER A 108 21.84 -10.65 -17.06
CA SER A 108 20.57 -11.26 -17.47
C SER A 108 19.81 -11.74 -16.22
N THR A 109 18.94 -10.91 -15.71
CA THR A 109 18.13 -11.24 -14.54
C THR A 109 17.07 -12.26 -14.95
N LYS A 110 17.00 -13.37 -14.22
CA LYS A 110 15.97 -14.38 -14.39
C LYS A 110 14.86 -14.08 -13.41
N TYR A 111 13.63 -14.10 -13.88
CA TYR A 111 12.44 -13.92 -13.07
C TYR A 111 11.61 -15.20 -13.04
N ASN A 112 10.96 -15.46 -11.93
CA ASN A 112 9.92 -16.46 -11.81
C ASN A 112 8.56 -15.73 -11.84
N LEU A 113 7.66 -16.22 -12.67
CA LEU A 113 6.28 -15.77 -12.73
C LEU A 113 5.43 -16.76 -11.94
N TYR A 114 4.63 -16.23 -11.02
CA TYR A 114 3.68 -16.97 -10.20
C TYR A 114 2.28 -16.51 -10.51
N GLN A 115 1.30 -17.42 -10.36
CA GLN A 115 -0.12 -17.15 -10.49
C GLN A 115 -0.81 -17.38 -9.15
N ASN A 116 -1.61 -16.41 -8.73
CA ASN A 116 -2.47 -16.50 -7.56
C ASN A 116 -3.71 -17.33 -7.89
N GLN A 117 -3.93 -18.41 -7.16
CA GLN A 117 -5.10 -19.28 -7.28
C GLN A 117 -6.34 -18.66 -6.65
N TYR A 118 -6.14 -17.66 -5.79
CA TYR A 118 -7.17 -17.00 -4.98
C TYR A 118 -7.45 -15.54 -5.41
N ALA A 119 -6.95 -15.11 -6.56
CA ALA A 119 -7.22 -13.76 -7.05
C ALA A 119 -8.73 -13.53 -7.23
N LEU A 120 -9.26 -12.47 -6.61
CA LEU A 120 -10.62 -12.01 -6.85
C LEU A 120 -10.73 -11.30 -8.20
N PRO A 121 -11.87 -11.34 -8.89
CA PRO A 121 -12.11 -10.51 -10.06
C PRO A 121 -12.15 -9.03 -9.67
N LEU A 122 -12.16 -8.13 -10.66
CA LEU A 122 -12.19 -6.68 -10.44
C LEU A 122 -13.41 -6.20 -9.64
N GLY A 123 -14.55 -6.86 -9.82
CA GLY A 123 -15.77 -6.65 -9.06
C GLY A 123 -16.22 -7.93 -8.38
N TYR A 124 -16.36 -7.93 -7.07
CA TYR A 124 -16.82 -9.04 -6.24
C TYR A 124 -17.77 -8.55 -5.16
N THR A 125 -18.53 -9.45 -4.53
CA THR A 125 -19.60 -9.04 -3.62
C THR A 125 -19.40 -9.54 -2.21
N TYR A 126 -19.96 -8.76 -1.29
CA TYR A 126 -20.09 -9.10 0.13
C TYR A 126 -21.55 -9.32 0.50
N ASP A 127 -21.77 -10.29 1.39
CA ASP A 127 -23.04 -10.51 2.08
C ASP A 127 -23.12 -9.74 3.40
N ASN A 128 -21.96 -9.47 4.02
CA ASN A 128 -21.86 -8.87 5.34
C ASN A 128 -21.13 -7.53 5.26
N VAL A 129 -21.50 -6.63 6.14
CA VAL A 129 -20.84 -5.33 6.32
C VAL A 129 -20.42 -5.12 7.77
N ILE A 130 -19.38 -4.34 7.99
CA ILE A 130 -18.92 -3.90 9.31
C ILE A 130 -18.72 -2.40 9.26
N SER A 131 -19.11 -1.69 10.32
CA SER A 131 -18.88 -0.27 10.42
C SER A 131 -17.39 0.05 10.56
N ARG A 132 -16.97 1.22 10.11
CA ARG A 132 -15.61 1.69 10.24
C ARG A 132 -15.17 1.71 11.71
N GLN A 133 -16.02 2.17 12.62
CA GLN A 133 -15.74 2.25 14.05
C GLN A 133 -15.45 0.85 14.63
N SER A 134 -16.24 -0.14 14.26
CA SER A 134 -16.04 -1.53 14.68
C SER A 134 -14.75 -2.13 14.12
N PHE A 135 -14.49 -1.89 12.84
CA PHE A 135 -13.29 -2.36 12.15
C PHE A 135 -11.99 -1.79 12.75
N ASP A 136 -12.00 -0.53 13.19
CA ASP A 136 -10.82 0.13 13.75
C ASP A 136 -10.39 -0.42 15.12
N GLN A 137 -11.20 -1.26 15.77
CA GLN A 137 -10.88 -1.96 17.02
C GLN A 137 -9.86 -3.09 16.84
N TYR A 138 -9.73 -3.61 15.63
CA TYR A 138 -8.87 -4.75 15.33
C TYR A 138 -7.45 -4.33 14.96
N ASN A 139 -6.47 -5.19 15.25
CA ASN A 139 -5.11 -4.97 14.75
C ASN A 139 -5.03 -5.18 13.22
N SER A 140 -3.96 -4.71 12.62
CA SER A 140 -3.83 -4.66 11.16
C SER A 140 -3.74 -6.03 10.48
N VAL A 141 -3.40 -7.09 11.21
CA VAL A 141 -3.39 -8.47 10.68
C VAL A 141 -4.79 -9.07 10.76
N GLU A 142 -5.50 -8.85 11.86
CA GLU A 142 -6.92 -9.24 12.00
C GLU A 142 -7.81 -8.54 10.98
N LYS A 143 -7.54 -7.27 10.70
CA LYS A 143 -8.24 -6.48 9.67
C LYS A 143 -8.24 -7.15 8.30
N GLU A 144 -7.17 -7.90 7.95
CA GLU A 144 -7.16 -8.66 6.70
C GLU A 144 -8.21 -9.76 6.65
N ASP A 145 -8.40 -10.48 7.77
CA ASP A 145 -9.39 -11.54 7.86
C ASP A 145 -10.82 -10.99 7.80
N ILE A 146 -11.03 -9.84 8.45
CA ILE A 146 -12.32 -9.15 8.41
C ILE A 146 -12.66 -8.74 6.98
N LEU A 147 -11.70 -8.20 6.22
CA LEU A 147 -11.89 -7.83 4.82
C LEU A 147 -12.21 -9.02 3.89
N LEU A 148 -11.91 -10.25 4.29
CA LEU A 148 -12.33 -11.45 3.57
C LEU A 148 -13.76 -11.89 3.88
N LYS A 149 -14.34 -11.40 4.98
CA LYS A 149 -15.66 -11.83 5.51
C LYS A 149 -16.72 -10.74 5.39
N SER A 150 -16.31 -9.47 5.49
CA SER A 150 -17.20 -8.33 5.59
C SER A 150 -16.61 -7.12 4.90
N ALA A 151 -17.44 -6.35 4.24
CA ALA A 151 -17.07 -5.05 3.69
C ALA A 151 -17.09 -3.98 4.78
N VAL A 152 -16.08 -3.13 4.82
CA VAL A 152 -16.05 -1.96 5.71
C VAL A 152 -16.80 -0.81 5.04
N VAL A 153 -17.76 -0.23 5.75
CA VAL A 153 -18.52 0.94 5.31
C VAL A 153 -18.43 2.06 6.34
N GLU A 154 -18.58 3.30 5.87
CA GLU A 154 -18.60 4.46 6.77
C GLU A 154 -19.89 4.47 7.59
N GLU A 155 -19.89 5.07 8.78
CA GLU A 155 -21.04 5.08 9.71
C GLU A 155 -22.31 5.67 9.11
N GLU A 156 -22.17 6.66 8.24
CA GLU A 156 -23.27 7.32 7.55
C GLU A 156 -23.96 6.43 6.51
N ASP A 157 -23.18 5.51 5.92
CA ASP A 157 -23.64 4.58 4.88
C ASP A 157 -24.29 3.31 5.48
N VAL A 158 -24.07 3.03 6.78
CA VAL A 158 -24.62 1.83 7.46
C VAL A 158 -26.14 1.77 7.37
N LYS A 159 -26.83 2.91 7.43
CA LYS A 159 -28.30 2.98 7.38
C LYS A 159 -28.86 2.54 6.02
N ASP A 160 -28.10 2.75 4.96
CA ASP A 160 -28.49 2.38 3.59
C ASP A 160 -28.24 0.89 3.35
N MET A 161 -27.51 0.21 4.26
CA MET A 161 -27.25 -1.22 4.21
C MET A 161 -28.42 -2.09 4.72
N ASP A 162 -29.44 -1.51 5.33
CA ASP A 162 -30.70 -2.23 5.67
C ASP A 162 -31.40 -2.80 4.43
N ALA A 163 -31.06 -2.29 3.23
CA ALA A 163 -31.52 -2.82 1.96
C ALA A 163 -30.85 -4.15 1.56
N ILE A 164 -29.77 -4.55 2.23
CA ILE A 164 -29.14 -5.87 2.01
C ILE A 164 -29.99 -6.90 2.75
N GLU A 165 -30.98 -7.48 2.08
CA GLU A 165 -31.82 -8.55 2.62
C GLU A 165 -30.93 -9.69 3.14
N ASN A 166 -30.94 -9.92 4.46
CA ASN A 166 -30.08 -10.87 5.19
C ASN A 166 -28.59 -10.50 5.32
N GLY A 167 -28.17 -9.30 4.95
CA GLY A 167 -26.87 -8.77 5.33
C GLY A 167 -26.88 -8.48 6.82
N GLN A 168 -26.11 -9.22 7.63
CA GLN A 168 -25.94 -8.87 9.03
C GLN A 168 -24.95 -7.72 9.12
N LEU A 169 -25.35 -6.64 9.77
CA LEU A 169 -24.37 -5.70 10.35
C LEU A 169 -23.61 -6.51 11.42
N ILE A 170 -22.36 -6.83 11.14
CA ILE A 170 -21.54 -7.56 12.10
C ILE A 170 -21.06 -6.56 13.14
N GLU A 171 -21.50 -6.75 14.38
CA GLU A 171 -20.92 -6.06 15.52
C GLU A 171 -19.56 -6.66 15.86
N THR A 172 -18.68 -5.88 16.49
CA THR A 172 -17.28 -6.18 16.80
C THR A 172 -17.04 -7.52 17.51
N THR A 173 -18.03 -8.05 18.21
CA THR A 173 -17.90 -9.27 19.03
C THR A 173 -17.98 -10.57 18.25
N ASP A 174 -18.38 -10.54 16.98
CA ASP A 174 -18.80 -11.73 16.24
C ASP A 174 -17.82 -12.18 15.13
N VAL A 175 -16.75 -11.42 14.87
CA VAL A 175 -15.78 -11.79 13.83
C VAL A 175 -14.63 -12.59 14.41
N THR A 176 -14.66 -13.89 14.18
CA THR A 176 -13.52 -14.76 14.50
C THR A 176 -12.41 -14.54 13.47
N THR A 177 -11.21 -14.26 13.95
CA THR A 177 -10.01 -14.12 13.10
C THR A 177 -9.19 -15.41 13.11
N ASN A 178 -8.45 -15.64 12.02
CA ASN A 178 -7.55 -16.79 11.88
C ASN A 178 -6.12 -16.45 12.34
N THR A 179 -6.01 -15.58 13.35
CA THR A 179 -4.72 -15.08 13.88
C THR A 179 -4.48 -15.62 15.29
N GLU A 180 -3.22 -15.91 15.60
CA GLU A 180 -2.75 -16.31 16.92
C GLU A 180 -1.49 -15.50 17.28
N GLU A 181 -1.27 -15.24 18.56
CA GLU A 181 -0.08 -14.59 19.08
C GLU A 181 0.78 -15.64 19.82
N PRO A 182 1.77 -16.27 19.16
CA PRO A 182 2.64 -17.22 19.81
C PRO A 182 3.54 -16.55 20.83
N ASP A 183 3.82 -17.24 21.93
CA ASP A 183 4.83 -16.82 22.90
C ASP A 183 6.19 -16.65 22.22
N TYR A 184 6.92 -15.59 22.58
CA TYR A 184 8.24 -15.34 22.05
C TYR A 184 9.23 -14.88 23.12
N GLN A 185 10.53 -15.03 22.84
CA GLN A 185 11.60 -14.51 23.68
C GLN A 185 12.61 -13.73 22.82
N ILE A 186 13.16 -12.66 23.39
CA ILE A 186 14.15 -11.82 22.72
C ILE A 186 15.53 -12.14 23.29
N GLU A 187 16.42 -12.61 22.43
CA GLU A 187 17.81 -12.89 22.74
C GLU A 187 18.70 -11.81 22.11
N CYS A 188 19.23 -10.94 22.95
CA CYS A 188 20.15 -9.87 22.54
C CYS A 188 21.54 -10.43 22.22
N ARG A 189 22.12 -9.97 21.10
CA ARG A 189 23.52 -10.23 20.74
C ARG A 189 24.42 -9.08 21.17
N GLU A 190 25.70 -9.15 20.79
CA GLU A 190 26.66 -8.10 21.12
C GLU A 190 26.22 -6.73 20.59
N GLY A 191 26.43 -5.70 21.40
CA GLY A 191 26.14 -4.32 21.02
C GLY A 191 24.68 -3.87 21.15
N ILE A 192 23.79 -4.70 21.69
CA ILE A 192 22.39 -4.36 21.93
C ILE A 192 21.91 -4.93 23.26
N THR A 193 21.04 -4.19 23.94
CA THR A 193 20.31 -4.66 25.13
C THR A 193 18.84 -4.30 25.01
N PHE A 194 17.97 -5.12 25.59
CA PHE A 194 16.52 -4.91 25.60
C PHE A 194 16.01 -4.83 27.03
N LYS A 195 15.30 -3.78 27.36
CA LYS A 195 14.71 -3.57 28.69
C LYS A 195 13.48 -2.66 28.55
N GLU A 196 12.38 -3.04 29.22
CA GLU A 196 11.16 -2.21 29.28
C GLU A 196 10.70 -1.74 27.89
N ASN A 197 10.50 -2.69 26.97
CA ASN A 197 10.13 -2.43 25.57
C ASN A 197 11.07 -1.50 24.79
N THR A 198 12.32 -1.35 25.24
CA THR A 198 13.29 -0.45 24.65
C THR A 198 14.58 -1.19 24.28
N PHE A 199 15.00 -1.06 23.03
CA PHE A 199 16.29 -1.53 22.56
C PHE A 199 17.32 -0.41 22.63
N TYR A 200 18.42 -0.67 23.34
CA TYR A 200 19.57 0.22 23.41
C TYR A 200 20.67 -0.33 22.51
N VAL A 201 20.82 0.28 21.34
CA VAL A 201 21.74 -0.16 20.27
C VAL A 201 23.00 0.67 20.32
N LYS A 202 24.14 0.04 20.64
CA LYS A 202 25.45 0.69 20.84
C LYS A 202 26.31 0.71 19.59
N GLN A 203 25.96 -0.06 18.57
CA GLN A 203 26.69 -0.13 17.29
C GLN A 203 25.73 -0.45 16.14
N PRO A 204 25.96 0.09 14.92
CA PRO A 204 25.16 -0.22 13.75
C PRO A 204 25.21 -1.74 13.43
N ASN A 205 24.10 -2.22 12.90
CA ASN A 205 23.89 -3.63 12.51
C ASN A 205 23.92 -4.63 13.70
N ALA A 206 23.72 -4.15 14.93
CA ALA A 206 23.48 -5.03 16.06
C ALA A 206 22.18 -5.83 15.86
N GLN A 207 22.14 -7.05 16.39
CA GLN A 207 21.08 -8.00 16.13
C GLN A 207 20.45 -8.54 17.41
N VAL A 208 19.16 -8.80 17.33
CA VAL A 208 18.47 -9.68 18.27
C VAL A 208 17.90 -10.88 17.53
N TYR A 209 17.80 -12.00 18.22
CA TYR A 209 17.03 -13.15 17.75
C TYR A 209 15.73 -13.21 18.54
N VAL A 210 14.61 -13.24 17.82
CA VAL A 210 13.29 -13.44 18.40
C VAL A 210 12.94 -14.90 18.21
N SER A 211 13.04 -15.68 19.29
CA SER A 211 12.66 -17.09 19.27
C SER A 211 11.14 -17.19 19.50
N CYS A 212 10.45 -17.85 18.59
CA CYS A 212 9.04 -18.15 18.67
C CYS A 212 8.76 -19.44 17.91
N LYS A 213 7.89 -20.29 18.47
CA LYS A 213 7.49 -21.52 17.78
C LYS A 213 6.22 -21.26 16.99
N ASN A 214 6.36 -21.19 15.67
CA ASN A 214 5.24 -20.99 14.76
C ASN A 214 4.76 -22.28 14.15
N GLN A 215 3.46 -22.36 13.91
CA GLN A 215 2.85 -23.48 13.21
C GLN A 215 3.22 -23.47 11.71
N LYS A 216 3.17 -24.65 11.10
CA LYS A 216 3.26 -24.80 9.65
C LYS A 216 2.01 -24.23 8.97
N ASN A 217 2.12 -23.88 7.69
CA ASN A 217 1.04 -23.33 6.88
C ASN A 217 0.48 -22.01 7.40
N THR A 218 1.36 -21.13 7.92
CA THR A 218 1.02 -19.80 8.40
C THR A 218 1.87 -18.71 7.75
N GLU A 219 1.31 -17.50 7.62
CA GLU A 219 2.09 -16.27 7.48
C GLU A 219 2.50 -15.77 8.86
N LEU A 220 3.72 -15.28 8.97
CA LEU A 220 4.27 -14.71 10.19
C LEU A 220 4.42 -13.20 10.05
N TYR A 221 3.95 -12.49 11.05
CA TYR A 221 3.99 -11.04 11.12
C TYR A 221 4.72 -10.56 12.37
N VAL A 222 5.39 -9.41 12.23
CA VAL A 222 5.90 -8.64 13.37
C VAL A 222 5.14 -7.32 13.40
N TYR A 223 4.49 -7.03 14.51
CA TYR A 223 3.80 -5.78 14.74
C TYR A 223 4.59 -4.93 15.73
N LEU A 224 5.03 -3.77 15.28
CA LEU A 224 5.69 -2.73 16.07
C LEU A 224 4.68 -1.62 16.33
N LYS A 225 4.27 -1.45 17.59
CA LYS A 225 3.33 -0.39 17.99
C LYS A 225 4.06 0.69 18.76
N GLY A 226 3.74 1.95 18.48
CA GLY A 226 4.35 3.09 19.18
C GLY A 226 5.86 3.21 18.95
N PHE A 227 6.33 2.90 17.74
CA PHE A 227 7.74 2.92 17.40
C PHE A 227 8.31 4.34 17.46
N GLN A 228 9.30 4.55 18.31
CA GLN A 228 10.02 5.81 18.45
C GLN A 228 11.52 5.56 18.40
N TYR A 229 12.24 6.45 17.76
CA TYR A 229 13.70 6.40 17.68
C TYR A 229 14.31 7.67 18.22
N THR A 230 15.28 7.49 19.12
CA THR A 230 16.13 8.59 19.64
C THR A 230 17.58 8.24 19.36
N THR A 231 18.31 9.17 18.75
CA THR A 231 19.75 8.98 18.54
C THR A 231 20.48 8.92 19.89
N SER A 232 21.52 8.09 19.98
CA SER A 232 22.47 8.14 21.11
C SER A 232 23.02 9.56 21.15
N ASN A 233 23.03 10.20 22.34
CA ASN A 233 23.32 11.65 22.51
C ASN A 233 24.59 12.07 21.74
N PRO A 234 24.46 12.74 20.56
CA PRO A 234 25.62 13.14 19.76
C PRO A 234 26.45 14.24 20.40
N LEU A 235 25.94 14.82 21.51
CA LEU A 235 26.57 15.93 22.22
C LEU A 235 27.37 15.46 23.42
N ASN A 236 27.43 14.16 23.73
CA ASN A 236 28.24 13.61 24.81
C ASN A 236 29.71 14.02 24.64
N GLY A 237 30.15 14.98 25.41
CA GLY A 237 31.51 15.56 25.34
C GLY A 237 31.60 16.95 24.71
N LEU A 238 30.59 17.42 23.97
CA LEU A 238 30.58 18.79 23.42
C LEU A 238 30.07 19.85 24.40
N GLU A 239 29.33 19.47 25.44
CA GLU A 239 28.77 20.41 26.44
C GLU A 239 29.83 21.27 27.10
N ASN A 240 31.02 20.70 27.39
CA ASN A 240 32.14 21.45 27.95
C ASN A 240 32.77 22.43 26.95
N SER A 241 32.76 22.10 25.67
CA SER A 241 33.31 22.96 24.61
C SER A 241 32.38 24.12 24.24
N MET A 242 31.09 24.03 24.61
CA MET A 242 30.10 25.07 24.37
C MET A 242 29.98 26.07 25.53
N LYS A 243 30.68 25.86 26.67
CA LYS A 243 30.71 26.78 27.81
C LYS A 243 31.30 28.13 27.38
N GLY A 244 30.53 29.20 27.58
CA GLY A 244 30.94 30.56 27.21
C GLY A 244 30.43 31.05 25.84
N LEU A 245 29.80 30.21 25.05
CA LEU A 245 29.13 30.63 23.82
C LEU A 245 27.75 31.24 24.13
N SER A 246 27.29 32.13 23.23
CA SER A 246 25.91 32.64 23.31
C SER A 246 24.89 31.49 23.18
N ARG A 247 23.66 31.67 23.71
CA ARG A 247 22.59 30.68 23.59
C ARG A 247 22.27 30.39 22.12
N LEU A 248 22.41 31.37 21.23
CA LEU A 248 22.17 31.21 19.80
C LEU A 248 23.26 30.33 19.18
N ASP A 249 24.54 30.60 19.49
CA ASP A 249 25.66 29.80 18.96
C ASP A 249 25.61 28.35 19.48
N GLN A 250 25.26 28.14 20.74
CA GLN A 250 25.05 26.81 21.30
C GLN A 250 23.96 26.08 20.55
N LYS A 251 22.83 26.74 20.25
CA LYS A 251 21.74 26.16 19.48
C LYS A 251 22.16 25.81 18.05
N ILE A 252 22.84 26.72 17.35
CA ILE A 252 23.32 26.49 15.98
C ILE A 252 24.30 25.32 15.94
N ILE A 253 25.23 25.23 16.90
CA ILE A 253 26.18 24.11 16.96
C ILE A 253 25.45 22.81 17.29
N THR A 254 24.52 22.83 18.23
CA THR A 254 23.72 21.67 18.61
C THR A 254 22.91 21.13 17.42
N ASP A 255 22.19 22.01 16.72
CA ASP A 255 21.37 21.64 15.57
C ASP A 255 22.25 21.09 14.43
N LYS A 256 23.37 21.77 14.13
CA LYS A 256 24.33 21.35 13.10
C LYS A 256 25.00 20.01 13.43
N TYR A 257 25.35 19.79 14.68
CA TYR A 257 25.96 18.54 15.13
C TYR A 257 24.95 17.40 15.13
N LYS A 258 23.71 17.67 15.53
CA LYS A 258 22.59 16.73 15.44
C LYS A 258 22.34 16.28 14.02
N ASP A 259 22.35 17.21 13.06
CA ASP A 259 22.19 16.89 11.63
C ASP A 259 23.33 16.03 11.09
N TRP A 260 24.56 16.22 11.58
CA TRP A 260 25.72 15.46 11.12
C TRP A 260 25.81 14.04 11.68
N THR A 261 25.36 13.83 12.91
CA THR A 261 25.53 12.56 13.62
C THR A 261 24.28 11.71 13.70
N SER A 262 23.11 12.32 13.50
CA SER A 262 21.85 11.59 13.54
C SER A 262 21.51 11.01 12.17
N PRO A 263 21.14 9.75 12.10
CA PRO A 263 20.75 9.14 10.84
C PRO A 263 19.51 9.84 10.25
N TYR A 264 19.56 10.16 8.97
CA TYR A 264 18.43 10.70 8.24
C TYR A 264 17.29 9.67 8.13
N ALA A 265 17.63 8.43 7.87
CA ALA A 265 16.73 7.30 7.79
C ALA A 265 17.10 6.23 8.82
N ILE A 266 16.11 5.70 9.49
CA ILE A 266 16.21 4.62 10.46
C ILE A 266 15.85 3.31 9.74
N HIS A 267 16.75 2.33 9.83
CA HIS A 267 16.64 1.05 9.15
C HIS A 267 16.51 -0.09 10.13
N LEU A 268 15.48 -0.92 9.94
CA LEU A 268 15.39 -2.24 10.55
C LEU A 268 15.30 -3.29 9.45
N MET A 269 15.98 -4.42 9.64
CA MET A 269 15.91 -5.57 8.75
C MET A 269 15.40 -6.77 9.52
N PHE A 270 14.50 -7.51 8.92
CA PHE A 270 13.87 -8.69 9.50
C PHE A 270 14.20 -9.88 8.60
N ASP A 271 14.84 -10.88 9.18
CA ASP A 271 15.38 -12.03 8.43
C ASP A 271 14.84 -13.34 8.97
N THR A 272 14.25 -14.12 8.07
CA THR A 272 13.99 -15.54 8.25
C THR A 272 14.88 -16.36 7.30
N LYS A 273 14.71 -17.67 7.26
CA LYS A 273 15.38 -18.51 6.25
C LYS A 273 14.90 -18.18 4.82
N THR A 274 13.63 -17.79 4.68
CA THR A 274 12.93 -17.62 3.39
C THR A 274 12.64 -16.19 3.03
N ALA A 275 12.64 -15.26 3.99
CA ALA A 275 12.30 -13.86 3.78
C ALA A 275 13.41 -12.92 4.32
N HIS A 276 13.60 -11.83 3.59
CA HIS A 276 14.37 -10.67 4.00
C HIS A 276 13.54 -9.42 3.79
N LYS A 277 13.15 -8.76 4.88
CA LYS A 277 12.29 -7.57 4.84
C LYS A 277 13.00 -6.38 5.47
N ARG A 278 12.93 -5.24 4.81
CA ARG A 278 13.51 -3.98 5.27
C ARG A 278 12.41 -2.98 5.58
N MET A 279 12.38 -2.50 6.81
CA MET A 279 11.59 -1.36 7.21
C MET A 279 12.48 -0.12 7.20
N ILE A 280 11.97 0.99 6.69
CA ILE A 280 12.61 2.29 6.73
C ILE A 280 11.60 3.27 7.30
N THR A 281 12.04 4.09 8.24
CA THR A 281 11.32 5.28 8.68
C THR A 281 12.28 6.45 8.77
N TYR A 282 11.75 7.63 8.96
CA TYR A 282 12.54 8.87 8.97
C TYR A 282 12.39 9.57 10.30
N ARG A 283 13.39 10.33 10.66
CA ARG A 283 13.41 11.16 11.85
C ARG A 283 12.35 12.27 11.75
N GLU A 284 11.71 12.64 12.87
CA GLU A 284 10.62 13.62 12.94
C GLU A 284 10.93 14.99 12.31
N ASP A 285 12.19 15.43 12.38
CA ASP A 285 12.63 16.72 11.84
C ASP A 285 12.98 16.67 10.34
N THR A 286 12.68 15.57 9.65
CA THR A 286 12.91 15.43 8.21
C THR A 286 11.62 15.61 7.41
N GLN A 287 11.73 16.07 6.17
CA GLN A 287 10.59 16.23 5.26
C GLN A 287 9.92 14.91 4.86
N LEU A 288 10.58 13.79 5.09
CA LEU A 288 10.09 12.46 4.75
C LEU A 288 9.41 11.75 5.92
N TYR A 289 9.36 12.38 7.09
CA TYR A 289 8.64 11.86 8.24
C TYR A 289 7.14 11.82 7.96
N THR A 290 6.54 10.67 8.20
CA THR A 290 5.12 10.43 7.91
C THR A 290 4.22 10.50 9.13
N GLY A 291 4.77 10.68 10.33
CA GLY A 291 4.03 10.66 11.60
C GLY A 291 3.54 9.26 12.00
N ARG A 292 4.02 8.20 11.33
CA ARG A 292 3.61 6.83 11.62
C ARG A 292 4.51 6.20 12.66
N GLU A 293 3.87 5.59 13.65
CA GLU A 293 4.53 4.89 14.75
C GLU A 293 4.18 3.40 14.81
N ASN A 294 3.21 2.97 14.00
CA ASN A 294 2.80 1.57 13.91
C ASN A 294 3.23 0.96 12.58
N PHE A 295 3.80 -0.25 12.63
CA PHE A 295 4.29 -0.96 11.46
C PHE A 295 4.05 -2.45 11.57
N VAL A 296 3.46 -3.04 10.53
CA VAL A 296 3.37 -4.48 10.34
C VAL A 296 4.36 -4.91 9.28
N ILE A 297 5.17 -5.90 9.60
CA ILE A 297 6.14 -6.51 8.71
C ILE A 297 5.74 -7.96 8.45
N ASN A 298 5.42 -8.28 7.20
CA ASN A 298 5.10 -9.64 6.78
C ASN A 298 6.39 -10.44 6.52
N LEU A 299 6.69 -11.42 7.34
CA LEU A 299 7.83 -12.34 7.18
C LEU A 299 7.53 -13.51 6.22
N GLY A 300 6.32 -13.50 5.63
CA GLY A 300 5.89 -14.41 4.59
C GLY A 300 5.32 -15.72 5.09
N TYR A 301 4.73 -16.44 4.14
CA TYR A 301 4.18 -17.77 4.32
C TYR A 301 5.29 -18.83 4.36
N ASP A 302 5.13 -19.86 5.19
CA ASP A 302 5.97 -21.05 5.21
C ASP A 302 5.09 -22.30 5.44
N ASP A 303 5.36 -23.35 4.68
CA ASP A 303 4.72 -24.67 4.82
C ASP A 303 5.32 -25.50 5.96
N LYS A 304 6.37 -24.99 6.62
CA LYS A 304 7.11 -25.62 7.72
C LYS A 304 7.06 -24.77 8.98
N GLU A 305 7.26 -25.44 10.11
CA GLU A 305 7.44 -24.78 11.39
C GLU A 305 8.70 -23.91 11.38
N ARG A 306 8.60 -22.73 12.00
CA ARG A 306 9.69 -21.76 12.19
C ARG A 306 10.01 -21.62 13.67
N ASN A 307 11.28 -21.44 14.01
CA ASN A 307 11.74 -21.28 15.39
C ASN A 307 12.02 -19.82 15.74
N GLY A 308 11.82 -18.87 14.82
CA GLY A 308 12.06 -17.46 15.05
C GLY A 308 12.69 -16.73 13.86
N PHE A 309 13.11 -15.51 14.11
CA PHE A 309 13.68 -14.60 13.13
C PHE A 309 14.69 -13.64 13.77
N TYR A 310 15.48 -12.97 12.92
CA TYR A 310 16.41 -11.92 13.36
C TYR A 310 15.84 -10.55 13.10
N ILE A 311 16.09 -9.61 14.04
CA ILE A 311 15.93 -8.18 13.80
C ILE A 311 17.32 -7.57 13.84
N THR A 312 17.70 -6.87 12.76
CA THR A 312 18.97 -6.14 12.66
C THR A 312 18.66 -4.65 12.69
N PHE A 313 19.30 -3.95 13.61
CA PHE A 313 19.16 -2.50 13.80
C PHE A 313 20.27 -1.79 13.02
N GLY A 314 19.90 -1.14 11.91
CA GLY A 314 20.88 -0.52 11.00
C GLY A 314 21.59 0.70 11.58
N ASN A 315 21.04 1.32 12.59
CA ASN A 315 21.55 2.53 13.22
C ASN A 315 21.77 2.31 14.72
N GLU A 316 22.78 2.96 15.29
CA GLU A 316 22.90 3.07 16.75
C GLU A 316 21.85 4.03 17.30
N GLY A 317 21.41 3.83 18.55
CA GLY A 317 20.40 4.67 19.18
C GLY A 317 19.50 3.91 20.14
N ILE A 318 18.42 4.56 20.52
CA ILE A 318 17.39 4.04 21.41
C ILE A 318 16.13 3.86 20.60
N TYR A 319 15.61 2.66 20.60
CA TYR A 319 14.38 2.28 19.91
C TYR A 319 13.36 1.88 20.95
N HIS A 320 12.37 2.71 21.14
CA HIS A 320 11.25 2.45 22.05
C HIS A 320 10.05 1.91 21.27
N LEU A 321 9.33 0.98 21.88
CA LEU A 321 8.07 0.44 21.40
C LEU A 321 7.07 0.43 22.55
N ASP A 322 5.84 0.83 22.31
CA ASP A 322 4.76 0.56 23.25
C ASP A 322 4.55 -0.94 23.37
N GLU A 323 4.60 -1.63 22.23
CA GLU A 323 4.40 -3.07 22.15
C GLU A 323 5.11 -3.67 20.92
N LEU A 324 5.69 -4.85 21.09
CA LEU A 324 6.10 -5.74 20.00
C LEU A 324 5.26 -7.00 20.08
N LYS A 325 4.59 -7.34 18.97
CA LYS A 325 3.86 -8.61 18.86
C LYS A 325 4.40 -9.44 17.72
N VAL A 326 4.36 -10.75 17.93
CA VAL A 326 4.52 -11.75 16.88
C VAL A 326 3.14 -12.34 16.63
N ILE A 327 2.68 -12.28 15.39
CA ILE A 327 1.34 -12.73 15.02
C ILE A 327 1.49 -13.77 13.90
N GLU A 328 0.85 -14.91 14.03
CA GLU A 328 0.72 -15.89 12.96
C GLU A 328 -0.71 -15.92 12.44
N LYS A 329 -0.83 -16.05 11.12
CA LYS A 329 -2.10 -16.10 10.41
C LYS A 329 -2.22 -17.41 9.65
N SER A 330 -3.27 -18.18 9.99
CA SER A 330 -3.61 -19.44 9.33
C SER A 330 -4.42 -19.22 8.06
N PHE A 331 -4.26 -20.12 7.09
CA PHE A 331 -5.03 -20.14 5.83
C PHE A 331 -6.05 -21.28 5.74
N ASN A 332 -6.44 -21.88 6.88
CA ASN A 332 -7.32 -23.05 6.89
C ASN A 332 -8.68 -22.80 6.22
N HIS A 333 -9.25 -21.60 6.36
CA HIS A 333 -10.55 -21.21 5.79
C HIS A 333 -10.43 -20.25 4.61
N TYR A 334 -9.21 -19.87 4.23
CA TYR A 334 -8.94 -18.84 3.23
C TYR A 334 -9.60 -19.13 1.87
N GLY A 335 -9.51 -20.38 1.40
CA GLY A 335 -10.13 -20.78 0.13
C GLY A 335 -11.64 -20.67 0.14
N GLU A 336 -12.29 -20.97 1.26
CA GLU A 336 -13.74 -20.82 1.44
C GLU A 336 -14.14 -19.34 1.45
N GLU A 337 -13.44 -18.50 2.23
CA GLU A 337 -13.69 -17.07 2.31
C GLU A 337 -13.56 -16.39 0.94
N ILE A 338 -12.50 -16.70 0.17
CA ILE A 338 -12.32 -16.19 -1.18
C ILE A 338 -13.42 -16.68 -2.15
N ASN A 339 -13.83 -17.96 -2.03
CA ASN A 339 -14.89 -18.50 -2.88
C ASN A 339 -16.24 -17.84 -2.59
N ASN A 340 -16.53 -17.51 -1.33
CA ASN A 340 -17.74 -16.78 -0.96
C ASN A 340 -17.78 -15.39 -1.62
N LEU A 341 -16.68 -14.62 -1.54
CA LEU A 341 -16.55 -13.31 -2.20
C LEU A 341 -16.65 -13.40 -3.73
N LYS A 342 -16.22 -14.50 -4.29
CA LYS A 342 -16.19 -14.74 -5.74
C LYS A 342 -17.47 -15.33 -6.30
N ALA A 343 -18.32 -15.93 -5.45
CA ALA A 343 -19.52 -16.65 -5.85
C ALA A 343 -20.46 -15.81 -6.71
N VAL A 344 -20.63 -14.55 -6.35
CA VAL A 344 -21.32 -13.54 -7.16
C VAL A 344 -20.32 -12.42 -7.48
N SER A 345 -19.97 -12.27 -8.73
CA SER A 345 -18.95 -11.33 -9.16
C SER A 345 -19.25 -10.76 -10.54
N LEU A 346 -18.62 -9.66 -10.87
CA LEU A 346 -18.74 -9.03 -12.18
C LEU A 346 -18.13 -9.93 -13.26
N THR A 347 -18.90 -10.21 -14.30
CA THR A 347 -18.53 -11.00 -15.46
C THR A 347 -18.50 -10.15 -16.72
N ASP A 348 -18.00 -10.68 -17.84
CA ASP A 348 -17.90 -10.00 -19.14
C ASP A 348 -17.28 -8.61 -19.05
N ILE A 349 -16.22 -8.50 -18.25
CA ILE A 349 -15.58 -7.24 -17.92
C ILE A 349 -14.89 -6.65 -19.15
N SER A 350 -15.27 -5.43 -19.51
CA SER A 350 -14.62 -4.62 -20.53
C SER A 350 -14.00 -3.37 -19.92
N LEU A 351 -12.74 -3.13 -20.24
CA LEU A 351 -11.94 -2.01 -19.73
C LEU A 351 -11.51 -1.10 -20.88
N THR A 352 -11.73 0.20 -20.71
CA THR A 352 -11.14 1.25 -21.55
C THR A 352 -10.36 2.21 -20.63
N ASP A 353 -9.78 3.27 -21.19
CA ASP A 353 -8.98 4.24 -20.42
C ASP A 353 -9.78 4.92 -19.29
N ASN A 354 -11.10 5.05 -19.42
CA ASN A 354 -11.94 5.77 -18.49
C ASN A 354 -13.28 5.08 -18.20
N THR A 355 -13.45 3.84 -18.62
CA THR A 355 -14.71 3.11 -18.43
C THR A 355 -14.42 1.66 -18.03
N VAL A 356 -15.16 1.19 -17.04
CA VAL A 356 -15.24 -0.22 -16.66
C VAL A 356 -16.68 -0.65 -16.83
N SER A 357 -16.94 -1.74 -17.54
CA SER A 357 -18.29 -2.29 -17.66
C SER A 357 -18.27 -3.80 -17.49
N GLY A 358 -19.38 -4.36 -17.04
CA GLY A 358 -19.57 -5.79 -16.87
C GLY A 358 -21.00 -6.12 -16.53
N GLN A 359 -21.27 -7.41 -16.35
CA GLN A 359 -22.58 -7.92 -15.94
C GLN A 359 -22.48 -8.61 -14.59
N ILE A 360 -23.55 -8.57 -13.85
CA ILE A 360 -23.67 -9.27 -12.56
C ILE A 360 -25.09 -9.81 -12.43
N ASP A 361 -25.20 -11.02 -11.91
CA ASP A 361 -26.48 -11.67 -11.60
C ASP A 361 -26.45 -12.11 -10.13
N THR A 362 -27.48 -11.75 -9.38
CA THR A 362 -27.60 -12.08 -7.95
C THR A 362 -29.04 -12.39 -7.57
N ASP A 363 -29.23 -13.37 -6.72
CA ASP A 363 -30.53 -13.80 -6.19
C ASP A 363 -31.01 -12.96 -4.99
N LYS A 364 -30.11 -12.19 -4.39
CA LYS A 364 -30.37 -11.30 -3.25
C LYS A 364 -29.55 -10.01 -3.33
N SER A 365 -29.98 -9.00 -2.59
CA SER A 365 -29.20 -7.76 -2.49
C SER A 365 -27.83 -8.00 -1.89
N LYS A 366 -26.79 -7.44 -2.51
CA LYS A 366 -25.38 -7.59 -2.10
C LYS A 366 -24.64 -6.26 -2.22
N LEU A 367 -23.55 -6.13 -1.47
CA LEU A 367 -22.62 -5.02 -1.64
C LEU A 367 -21.53 -5.39 -2.65
N LEU A 368 -21.62 -4.82 -3.86
CA LEU A 368 -20.59 -4.95 -4.90
C LEU A 368 -19.42 -4.04 -4.55
N CYS A 369 -18.22 -4.61 -4.53
CA CYS A 369 -16.96 -3.91 -4.31
C CYS A 369 -16.09 -4.05 -5.56
N PHE A 370 -15.52 -2.93 -6.03
CA PHE A 370 -14.55 -2.91 -7.11
C PHE A 370 -13.16 -2.67 -6.53
N SER A 371 -12.17 -3.48 -6.88
CA SER A 371 -10.76 -3.24 -6.52
C SER A 371 -10.16 -2.04 -7.30
N ILE A 372 -10.91 -0.96 -7.34
CA ILE A 372 -10.56 0.33 -7.95
C ILE A 372 -10.59 1.40 -6.86
N PRO A 373 -9.52 2.19 -6.67
CA PRO A 373 -9.51 3.23 -5.66
C PRO A 373 -10.62 4.28 -5.88
N TYR A 374 -11.33 4.60 -4.79
CA TYR A 374 -12.36 5.63 -4.79
C TYR A 374 -11.78 6.97 -5.18
N ASN A 375 -12.48 7.65 -6.07
CA ASN A 375 -12.21 9.03 -6.48
C ASN A 375 -13.51 9.71 -6.91
N ARG A 376 -13.70 10.97 -6.59
CA ARG A 376 -14.90 11.75 -6.94
C ARG A 376 -15.17 11.88 -8.44
N GLY A 377 -14.20 11.50 -9.28
CA GLY A 377 -14.34 11.49 -10.74
C GLY A 377 -15.14 10.31 -11.27
N TRP A 378 -15.35 9.26 -10.48
CA TRP A 378 -16.12 8.11 -10.87
C TRP A 378 -17.62 8.36 -10.78
N SER A 379 -18.35 7.85 -11.74
CA SER A 379 -19.81 7.77 -11.77
C SER A 379 -20.22 6.36 -12.11
N LEU A 380 -21.16 5.82 -11.33
CA LEU A 380 -21.70 4.47 -11.52
C LEU A 380 -23.07 4.53 -12.19
N TYR A 381 -23.30 3.59 -13.10
CA TYR A 381 -24.57 3.36 -13.76
C TYR A 381 -24.92 1.88 -13.64
N ILE A 382 -26.14 1.60 -13.18
CA ILE A 382 -26.72 0.25 -13.15
C ILE A 382 -27.93 0.30 -14.10
N ASP A 383 -27.94 -0.58 -15.12
CA ASP A 383 -28.95 -0.62 -16.17
C ASP A 383 -29.20 0.73 -16.86
N GLY A 384 -28.12 1.48 -17.06
CA GLY A 384 -28.14 2.80 -17.67
C GLY A 384 -28.61 3.93 -16.74
N ARG A 385 -29.04 3.65 -15.51
CA ARG A 385 -29.44 4.66 -14.51
C ARG A 385 -28.26 4.99 -13.61
N LYS A 386 -28.10 6.28 -13.34
CA LYS A 386 -27.04 6.72 -12.42
C LYS A 386 -27.36 6.22 -11.00
N SER A 387 -26.41 5.54 -10.40
CA SER A 387 -26.45 5.03 -9.03
C SER A 387 -25.46 5.75 -8.14
N GLU A 388 -25.65 5.64 -6.84
CA GLU A 388 -24.71 6.12 -5.84
C GLU A 388 -23.42 5.30 -5.86
N VAL A 389 -22.31 5.97 -5.52
CA VAL A 389 -20.98 5.34 -5.40
C VAL A 389 -20.56 5.42 -3.95
N LEU A 390 -20.51 4.28 -3.29
CA LEU A 390 -20.05 4.15 -1.91
C LEU A 390 -18.54 4.03 -1.84
N LYS A 391 -17.95 4.46 -0.74
CA LYS A 391 -16.57 4.17 -0.39
C LYS A 391 -16.53 2.93 0.50
N VAL A 392 -16.05 1.81 -0.04
CA VAL A 392 -16.01 0.51 0.62
C VAL A 392 -14.57 0.15 0.94
N ASN A 393 -14.37 -0.57 2.06
CA ASN A 393 -13.03 -0.99 2.51
C ASN A 393 -12.04 0.18 2.57
N MET A 394 -12.52 1.38 2.96
CA MET A 394 -11.74 2.63 3.10
C MET A 394 -11.21 3.20 1.79
N VAL A 395 -11.05 2.39 0.75
CA VAL A 395 -10.33 2.77 -0.46
C VAL A 395 -11.05 2.45 -1.75
N PHE A 396 -11.97 1.49 -1.77
CA PHE A 396 -12.56 0.97 -3.00
C PHE A 396 -13.90 1.63 -3.35
N LEU A 397 -14.25 1.55 -4.63
CA LEU A 397 -15.60 1.88 -5.09
C LEU A 397 -16.55 0.73 -4.76
N GLY A 398 -17.76 1.05 -4.36
CA GLY A 398 -18.80 0.06 -4.13
C GLY A 398 -20.20 0.58 -4.43
N ALA A 399 -21.16 -0.34 -4.46
CA ALA A 399 -22.57 -0.04 -4.58
C ALA A 399 -23.42 -1.22 -4.10
N VAL A 400 -24.61 -0.95 -3.63
CA VAL A 400 -25.63 -1.98 -3.40
C VAL A 400 -26.21 -2.41 -4.76
N ILE A 401 -26.28 -3.74 -4.96
CA ILE A 401 -26.88 -4.35 -6.14
C ILE A 401 -28.11 -5.12 -5.68
N GLU A 402 -29.26 -4.81 -6.29
CA GLU A 402 -30.53 -5.49 -6.08
C GLU A 402 -30.55 -6.89 -6.69
N PRO A 403 -31.52 -7.77 -6.33
CA PRO A 403 -31.67 -9.07 -6.99
C PRO A 403 -31.99 -8.93 -8.49
N GLY A 404 -31.35 -9.76 -9.33
CA GLY A 404 -31.55 -9.83 -10.76
C GLY A 404 -30.26 -9.73 -11.58
N GLU A 405 -30.43 -9.74 -12.90
CA GLU A 405 -29.35 -9.51 -13.86
C GLU A 405 -29.18 -8.00 -14.12
N HIS A 406 -27.97 -7.49 -13.93
CA HIS A 406 -27.66 -6.08 -14.08
C HIS A 406 -26.44 -5.83 -14.97
N THR A 407 -26.53 -4.78 -15.77
CA THR A 407 -25.37 -4.21 -16.47
C THR A 407 -24.80 -3.06 -15.67
N VAL A 408 -23.53 -3.20 -15.26
CA VAL A 408 -22.83 -2.23 -14.42
C VAL A 408 -21.80 -1.49 -15.25
N VAL A 409 -21.80 -0.14 -15.16
CA VAL A 409 -20.86 0.72 -15.90
C VAL A 409 -20.30 1.81 -14.99
N LEU A 410 -19.00 1.77 -14.78
CA LEU A 410 -18.24 2.86 -14.14
C LEU A 410 -17.65 3.76 -15.21
N LYS A 411 -17.82 5.08 -15.09
CA LYS A 411 -17.22 6.09 -15.97
C LYS A 411 -16.42 7.09 -15.16
N TYR A 412 -15.16 7.28 -15.56
CA TYR A 412 -14.27 8.25 -14.92
C TYR A 412 -14.21 9.56 -15.72
N GLN A 413 -14.33 10.66 -15.01
CA GLN A 413 -14.07 12.01 -15.55
C GLN A 413 -13.25 12.79 -14.52
N THR A 414 -12.09 13.29 -14.93
CA THR A 414 -11.23 14.09 -14.06
C THR A 414 -12.01 15.28 -13.47
N PRO A 415 -12.11 15.37 -12.13
CA PRO A 415 -12.79 16.49 -11.47
C PRO A 415 -12.20 17.83 -11.90
N GLY A 416 -13.08 18.80 -12.17
CA GLY A 416 -12.69 20.15 -12.58
C GLY A 416 -12.28 20.29 -14.06
N LEU A 417 -12.06 19.22 -14.82
CA LEU A 417 -11.62 19.28 -16.22
C LEU A 417 -12.55 20.13 -17.10
N LYS A 418 -13.87 19.91 -16.99
CA LYS A 418 -14.86 20.73 -17.78
C LYS A 418 -14.75 22.21 -17.46
N TRP A 419 -14.68 22.58 -16.20
CA TRP A 419 -14.56 23.97 -15.77
C TRP A 419 -13.23 24.56 -16.18
N GLY A 420 -12.13 23.81 -16.06
CA GLY A 420 -10.82 24.21 -16.53
C GLY A 420 -10.81 24.52 -18.03
N LEU A 421 -11.41 23.65 -18.84
CA LEU A 421 -11.54 23.86 -20.28
C LEU A 421 -12.37 25.11 -20.62
N ILE A 422 -13.49 25.33 -19.93
CA ILE A 422 -14.33 26.54 -20.12
C ILE A 422 -13.53 27.78 -19.76
N CYS A 423 -12.89 27.83 -18.60
CA CYS A 423 -12.08 28.96 -18.17
C CYS A 423 -10.90 29.25 -19.14
N SER A 424 -10.25 28.20 -19.61
CA SER A 424 -9.16 28.31 -20.60
C SER A 424 -9.69 28.86 -21.94
N GLY A 425 -10.83 28.38 -22.39
CA GLY A 425 -11.50 28.87 -23.61
C GLY A 425 -11.84 30.35 -23.51
N ILE A 426 -12.44 30.77 -22.37
CA ILE A 426 -12.72 32.19 -22.10
C ILE A 426 -11.44 33.02 -22.07
N GLY A 427 -10.38 32.53 -21.41
CA GLY A 427 -9.09 33.20 -21.35
C GLY A 427 -8.46 33.42 -22.75
N ILE A 428 -8.47 32.39 -23.59
CA ILE A 428 -8.00 32.48 -24.98
C ILE A 428 -8.85 33.47 -25.77
N PHE A 429 -10.17 33.40 -25.63
CA PHE A 429 -11.08 34.34 -26.30
C PHE A 429 -10.79 35.79 -25.90
N MET A 430 -10.62 36.07 -24.60
CA MET A 430 -10.25 37.40 -24.12
C MET A 430 -8.91 37.89 -24.70
N LEU A 431 -7.89 37.02 -24.73
CA LEU A 431 -6.59 37.36 -25.33
C LEU A 431 -6.72 37.71 -26.80
N LEU A 432 -7.52 36.97 -27.58
CA LEU A 432 -7.79 37.26 -28.97
C LEU A 432 -8.50 38.61 -29.15
N VAL A 433 -9.51 38.91 -28.32
CA VAL A 433 -10.17 40.23 -28.35
C VAL A 433 -9.21 41.36 -28.05
N ILE A 434 -8.39 41.22 -27.01
CA ILE A 434 -7.35 42.21 -26.66
C ILE A 434 -6.38 42.41 -27.83
N ALA A 435 -5.90 41.32 -28.42
CA ALA A 435 -4.98 41.39 -29.57
C ALA A 435 -5.61 42.13 -30.76
N LEU A 436 -6.87 41.83 -31.08
CA LEU A 436 -7.61 42.49 -32.15
C LEU A 436 -7.85 43.98 -31.86
N VAL A 437 -8.20 44.35 -30.63
CA VAL A 437 -8.36 45.76 -30.22
C VAL A 437 -7.03 46.50 -30.28
N PHE A 438 -5.94 45.88 -29.85
CA PHE A 438 -4.61 46.45 -29.90
C PHE A 438 -4.14 46.67 -31.37
N GLN A 439 -4.41 45.68 -32.24
CA GLN A 439 -4.10 45.76 -33.67
C GLN A 439 -4.91 46.87 -34.37
N ARG A 440 -6.17 47.07 -33.98
CA ARG A 440 -6.99 48.19 -34.51
C ARG A 440 -6.54 49.58 -34.01
N LYS A 441 -6.04 49.66 -32.77
CA LYS A 441 -5.53 50.93 -32.20
C LYS A 441 -4.13 51.31 -32.67
N ASN A 442 -3.31 50.37 -33.10
CA ASN A 442 -1.94 50.57 -33.59
C ASN A 442 -1.71 49.96 -34.99
N PRO A 443 -2.28 50.50 -36.05
CA PRO A 443 -2.16 49.95 -37.40
C PRO A 443 -0.73 50.06 -38.01
N GLN A 444 0.22 50.69 -37.34
CA GLN A 444 1.57 50.90 -37.82
C GLN A 444 2.70 50.10 -37.14
N ASN A 445 2.41 49.06 -36.40
CA ASN A 445 3.45 48.26 -35.74
C ASN A 445 3.83 47.04 -36.61
N PRO A 446 5.05 47.04 -37.25
CA PRO A 446 5.44 46.08 -38.30
C PRO A 446 5.95 44.72 -37.78
N ILE A 447 5.52 44.23 -36.63
CA ILE A 447 6.02 42.95 -36.09
C ILE A 447 5.50 41.70 -36.85
N LEU A 448 4.53 41.86 -37.77
CA LEU A 448 3.96 40.76 -38.56
C LEU A 448 4.22 40.84 -40.08
N LYS A 449 5.19 41.64 -40.55
CA LYS A 449 5.64 41.61 -41.94
C LYS A 449 7.08 41.11 -42.04
N LYS A 450 7.33 39.86 -41.69
CA LYS A 450 8.48 39.10 -42.15
C LYS A 450 8.18 37.63 -41.99
N ASN A 451 7.60 37.06 -43.01
CA ASN A 451 7.83 35.70 -43.52
C ASN A 451 6.73 35.41 -44.54
N THR A 452 6.84 35.95 -45.70
CA THR A 452 6.46 35.36 -46.99
C THR A 452 7.71 35.14 -47.79
#